data_1396081cd1b8f92fd2f19c585c7a1abb
#
_entry.id   1396081cd1b8f92fd2f19c585c7a1abb
#
_cell.length_a   1.000
_cell.length_b   1.000
_cell.length_c   1.000
_cell.angle_alpha   90.00
_cell.angle_beta   90.00
_cell.angle_gamma   90.00
#
_symmetry.space_group_name_H-M   'P 1'
#
loop_
_entity.id
_entity.type
_entity.pdbx_description
1 polymer ?
#
loop_
_entity_poly.entity_id
_entity_poly.type
_entity_poly.pdbx_seq_one_letter_code
_entity_poly.pdbx_strand_id
1 'polypeptide(L)'
;MSLSEKLVASAAGLGLLHHTDHVLRFDHSGWPFRPEVSPFTYSLLVYPLLLAVLVLRSHPWLRVTLMILVFLGLQVAHIFFEPPSHQYGTWARGHGQTPSGAQPPNLLEIASPLLGVLSAGLSITLSLITLATIVSLVRDASRASWTAPTRSPAA
;
A
#
# COMPACT_ATOMS: atom_id res chain seq x y z
N MET A 1 4.84 15.43 -14.99
CA MET A 1 4.91 14.15 -14.27
C MET A 1 5.02 13.02 -15.27
N SER A 2 6.02 12.12 -15.09
CA SER A 2 6.14 10.87 -15.87
C SER A 2 4.99 9.89 -15.53
N LEU A 3 4.86 8.81 -16.30
CA LEU A 3 3.87 7.76 -16.00
C LEU A 3 4.15 7.13 -14.63
N SER A 4 5.40 6.81 -14.34
CA SER A 4 5.81 6.25 -13.04
C SER A 4 5.46 7.17 -11.87
N GLU A 5 5.66 8.48 -11.99
CA GLU A 5 5.27 9.45 -10.95
C GLU A 5 3.75 9.51 -10.74
N LYS A 6 2.97 9.42 -11.82
CA LYS A 6 1.51 9.36 -11.72
C LYS A 6 1.05 8.09 -11.01
N LEU A 7 1.67 6.95 -11.34
CA LEU A 7 1.36 5.67 -10.69
C LEU A 7 1.73 5.67 -9.21
N VAL A 8 2.89 6.24 -8.82
CA VAL A 8 3.27 6.41 -7.40
C VAL A 8 2.24 7.29 -6.68
N ALA A 9 1.83 8.41 -7.27
CA ALA A 9 0.83 9.28 -6.68
C ALA A 9 -0.54 8.57 -6.54
N SER A 10 -0.93 7.77 -7.53
CA SER A 10 -2.14 6.94 -7.46
C SER A 10 -2.04 5.88 -6.36
N ALA A 11 -0.87 5.23 -6.20
CA ALA A 11 -0.64 4.27 -5.12
C ALA A 11 -0.76 4.96 -3.74
N ALA A 12 -0.22 6.18 -3.59
CA ALA A 12 -0.36 6.95 -2.36
C ALA A 12 -1.83 7.30 -2.04
N GLY A 13 -2.59 7.77 -3.03
CA GLY A 13 -4.02 8.09 -2.88
C GLY A 13 -4.86 6.86 -2.54
N LEU A 14 -4.66 5.75 -3.25
CA LEU A 14 -5.34 4.48 -2.95
C LEU A 14 -4.92 3.92 -1.58
N GLY A 15 -3.65 4.06 -1.22
CA GLY A 15 -3.14 3.70 0.10
C GLY A 15 -3.85 4.48 1.21
N LEU A 16 -4.05 5.79 1.02
CA LEU A 16 -4.79 6.62 1.97
C LEU A 16 -6.24 6.15 2.12
N LEU A 17 -6.92 5.87 1.01
CA LEU A 17 -8.28 5.32 1.05
C LEU A 17 -8.31 3.96 1.75
N HIS A 18 -7.33 3.09 1.49
CA HIS A 18 -7.21 1.79 2.14
C HIS A 18 -6.98 1.90 3.64
N HIS A 19 -6.11 2.81 4.10
CA HIS A 19 -5.90 3.04 5.53
C HIS A 19 -7.14 3.68 6.18
N THR A 20 -7.87 4.55 5.48
CA THR A 20 -9.14 5.10 5.96
C THR A 20 -10.18 3.98 6.12
N ASP A 21 -10.32 3.09 5.12
CA ASP A 21 -11.18 1.91 5.20
C ASP A 21 -10.79 1.02 6.39
N HIS A 22 -9.48 0.82 6.62
CA HIS A 22 -9.00 0.04 7.74
C HIS A 22 -9.41 0.65 9.09
N VAL A 23 -9.30 1.98 9.25
CA VAL A 23 -9.75 2.69 10.46
C VAL A 23 -11.25 2.53 10.67
N LEU A 24 -12.05 2.62 9.61
CA LEU A 24 -13.50 2.47 9.70
C LEU A 24 -13.95 1.04 10.04
N ARG A 25 -13.19 0.02 9.61
CA ARG A 25 -13.48 -1.39 9.89
C ARG A 25 -13.12 -1.81 11.31
N PHE A 26 -12.12 -1.18 11.90
CA PHE A 26 -11.63 -1.50 13.23
C PHE A 26 -11.62 -0.27 14.12
N ASP A 27 -11.92 -0.44 15.39
CA ASP A 27 -11.76 0.63 16.36
C ASP A 27 -10.28 0.93 16.60
N HIS A 28 -9.76 1.93 15.92
CA HIS A 28 -8.45 2.52 16.15
C HIS A 28 -8.54 3.85 16.92
N SER A 29 -9.57 4.04 17.71
CA SER A 29 -9.72 5.25 18.53
C SER A 29 -8.46 5.48 19.38
N GLY A 30 -7.95 6.71 19.36
CA GLY A 30 -6.69 7.06 20.03
C GLY A 30 -5.41 6.77 19.25
N TRP A 31 -5.47 6.09 18.11
CA TRP A 31 -4.31 6.01 17.21
C TRP A 31 -4.01 7.44 16.61
N PRO A 32 -2.74 7.85 16.43
CA PRO A 32 -1.47 7.14 16.62
C PRO A 32 -0.91 7.22 18.06
N PHE A 33 -1.65 7.70 19.01
CA PHE A 33 -1.20 7.97 20.38
C PHE A 33 -1.30 6.76 21.31
N ARG A 34 -1.74 5.60 20.78
CA ARG A 34 -1.73 4.34 21.53
C ARG A 34 -0.31 3.82 21.69
N PRO A 35 0.03 3.26 22.87
CA PRO A 35 1.33 2.66 23.11
C PRO A 35 1.54 1.34 22.31
N GLU A 36 0.46 0.70 21.88
CA GLU A 36 0.52 -0.57 21.15
C GLU A 36 0.93 -0.34 19.69
N VAL A 37 2.02 -0.98 19.29
CA VAL A 37 2.47 -1.03 17.90
C VAL A 37 1.86 -2.25 17.23
N SER A 38 1.11 -2.04 16.18
CA SER A 38 0.42 -3.10 15.42
C SER A 38 0.94 -3.19 13.98
N PRO A 39 0.59 -4.22 13.22
CA PRO A 39 0.87 -4.28 11.79
C PRO A 39 0.33 -3.04 11.03
N PHE A 40 -0.80 -2.47 11.45
CA PHE A 40 -1.32 -1.23 10.90
C PHE A 40 -0.37 -0.05 11.11
N THR A 41 0.24 0.09 12.29
CA THR A 41 1.22 1.14 12.57
C THR A 41 2.42 1.05 11.63
N TYR A 42 2.95 -0.16 11.40
CA TYR A 42 4.05 -0.38 10.46
C TYR A 42 3.64 -0.11 9.01
N SER A 43 2.40 -0.38 8.62
CA SER A 43 1.95 -0.15 7.24
C SER A 43 2.00 1.33 6.84
N LEU A 44 1.95 2.26 7.79
CA LEU A 44 2.08 3.69 7.52
C LEU A 44 3.48 4.11 7.03
N LEU A 45 4.50 3.27 7.23
CA LEU A 45 5.83 3.48 6.62
C LEU A 45 5.79 3.50 5.09
N VAL A 46 4.70 3.04 4.47
CA VAL A 46 4.49 3.15 3.02
C VAL A 46 4.60 4.60 2.54
N TYR A 47 4.10 5.59 3.30
CA TYR A 47 4.08 6.99 2.85
C TYR A 47 5.47 7.62 2.74
N PRO A 48 6.35 7.56 3.74
CA PRO A 48 7.72 8.05 3.57
C PRO A 48 8.49 7.27 2.49
N LEU A 49 8.23 5.97 2.28
CA LEU A 49 8.82 5.21 1.19
C LEU A 49 8.34 5.70 -0.18
N LEU A 50 7.03 5.91 -0.37
CA LEU A 50 6.48 6.47 -1.61
C LEU A 50 6.99 7.89 -1.88
N LEU A 51 7.13 8.71 -0.84
CA LEU A 51 7.73 10.03 -0.96
C LEU A 51 9.20 9.92 -1.42
N ALA A 52 9.97 9.01 -0.83
CA ALA A 52 11.35 8.75 -1.25
C ALA A 52 11.41 8.31 -2.73
N VAL A 53 10.49 7.43 -3.18
CA VAL A 53 10.38 7.05 -4.60
C VAL A 53 10.14 8.27 -5.49
N LEU A 54 9.37 9.27 -5.06
CA LEU A 54 9.10 10.48 -5.84
C LEU A 54 10.30 11.44 -5.89
N VAL A 55 11.03 11.60 -4.78
CA VAL A 55 12.10 12.62 -4.68
C VAL A 55 13.46 12.12 -5.17
N LEU A 56 13.75 10.82 -5.10
CA LEU A 56 15.04 10.23 -5.47
C LEU A 56 15.19 10.01 -6.99
N ARG A 57 14.88 11.03 -7.79
CA ARG A 57 14.88 10.94 -9.27
C ARG A 57 16.26 10.61 -9.86
N SER A 58 17.33 11.03 -9.21
CA SER A 58 18.72 10.76 -9.62
C SER A 58 19.17 9.32 -9.35
N HIS A 59 18.38 8.51 -8.63
CA HIS A 59 18.72 7.15 -8.24
C HIS A 59 17.66 6.15 -8.73
N PRO A 60 17.58 5.90 -10.05
CA PRO A 60 16.45 5.17 -10.63
C PRO A 60 16.31 3.75 -10.07
N TRP A 61 17.39 3.02 -9.88
CA TRP A 61 17.35 1.66 -9.31
C TRP A 61 16.98 1.64 -7.82
N LEU A 62 17.38 2.66 -7.06
CA LEU A 62 16.94 2.79 -5.66
C LEU A 62 15.42 2.99 -5.57
N ARG A 63 14.84 3.77 -6.48
CA ARG A 63 13.38 3.92 -6.59
C ARG A 63 12.68 2.58 -6.86
N VAL A 64 13.24 1.75 -7.75
CA VAL A 64 12.73 0.39 -8.01
C VAL A 64 12.77 -0.44 -6.73
N THR A 65 13.91 -0.45 -6.03
CA THR A 65 14.08 -1.21 -4.78
C THR A 65 13.07 -0.78 -3.72
N LEU A 66 12.92 0.52 -3.50
CA LEU A 66 11.95 1.05 -2.52
C LEU A 66 10.51 0.64 -2.89
N MET A 67 10.16 0.69 -4.17
CA MET A 67 8.82 0.30 -4.60
C MET A 67 8.57 -1.22 -4.48
N ILE A 68 9.60 -2.04 -4.68
CA ILE A 68 9.53 -3.49 -4.40
C ILE A 68 9.29 -3.72 -2.91
N LEU A 69 9.99 -3.02 -2.03
CA LEU A 69 9.76 -3.12 -0.58
C LEU A 69 8.34 -2.73 -0.18
N VAL A 70 7.79 -1.66 -0.76
CA VAL A 70 6.39 -1.26 -0.58
C VAL A 70 5.46 -2.38 -1.02
N PHE A 71 5.67 -2.94 -2.21
CA PHE A 71 4.83 -4.02 -2.74
C PHE A 71 4.89 -5.27 -1.87
N LEU A 72 6.09 -5.72 -1.49
CA LEU A 72 6.26 -6.92 -0.64
C LEU A 72 5.62 -6.72 0.73
N GLY A 73 5.81 -5.55 1.36
CA GLY A 73 5.16 -5.23 2.64
C GLY A 73 3.63 -5.27 2.53
N LEU A 74 3.08 -4.73 1.45
CA LEU A 74 1.64 -4.78 1.16
C LEU A 74 1.14 -6.24 1.00
N GLN A 75 1.88 -7.08 0.23
CA GLN A 75 1.48 -8.49 0.05
C GLN A 75 1.56 -9.27 1.36
N VAL A 76 2.61 -9.09 2.16
CA VAL A 76 2.73 -9.71 3.49
C VAL A 76 1.54 -9.32 4.38
N ALA A 77 1.19 -8.03 4.41
CA ALA A 77 0.04 -7.55 5.18
C ALA A 77 -1.26 -8.22 4.74
N HIS A 78 -1.52 -8.28 3.43
CA HIS A 78 -2.77 -8.83 2.87
C HIS A 78 -2.84 -10.37 2.89
N ILE A 79 -1.71 -11.08 2.92
CA ILE A 79 -1.71 -12.54 2.97
C ILE A 79 -1.82 -13.04 4.42
N PHE A 80 -1.06 -12.45 5.33
CA PHE A 80 -0.90 -12.99 6.68
C PHE A 80 -1.77 -12.30 7.74
N PHE A 81 -2.08 -11.02 7.57
CA PHE A 81 -2.81 -10.27 8.61
C PHE A 81 -4.25 -9.96 8.20
N GLU A 82 -4.47 -9.56 6.96
CA GLU A 82 -5.77 -9.09 6.54
C GLU A 82 -6.08 -9.40 5.06
N PRO A 83 -6.38 -10.66 4.74
CA PRO A 83 -6.73 -11.03 3.37
C PRO A 83 -8.03 -10.33 2.90
N PRO A 84 -8.21 -10.13 1.58
CA PRO A 84 -9.41 -9.48 1.02
C PRO A 84 -10.73 -10.13 1.44
N SER A 85 -10.72 -11.44 1.69
CA SER A 85 -11.89 -12.16 2.22
C SER A 85 -12.25 -11.72 3.64
N HIS A 86 -11.26 -11.40 4.46
CA HIS A 86 -11.46 -10.88 5.81
C HIS A 86 -12.02 -9.46 5.78
N GLN A 87 -11.48 -8.60 4.90
CA GLN A 87 -11.96 -7.24 4.67
C GLN A 87 -13.44 -7.26 4.22
N TYR A 88 -13.76 -8.09 3.23
CA TYR A 88 -15.14 -8.31 2.81
C TYR A 88 -16.03 -8.72 3.98
N GLY A 89 -15.61 -9.75 4.70
CA GLY A 89 -16.42 -10.33 5.78
C GLY A 89 -16.67 -9.37 6.93
N THR A 90 -15.72 -8.51 7.28
CA THR A 90 -15.86 -7.50 8.33
C THR A 90 -16.97 -6.50 7.99
N TRP A 91 -16.97 -5.97 6.76
CA TRP A 91 -18.05 -5.09 6.29
C TRP A 91 -19.37 -5.82 6.11
N ALA A 92 -19.35 -7.02 5.52
CA ALA A 92 -20.59 -7.76 5.22
C ALA A 92 -21.37 -8.15 6.48
N ARG A 93 -20.68 -8.39 7.60
CA ARG A 93 -21.29 -8.75 8.89
C ARG A 93 -21.45 -7.56 9.85
N GLY A 94 -20.81 -6.45 9.58
CA GLY A 94 -20.80 -5.28 10.47
C GLY A 94 -19.80 -5.36 11.64
N HIS A 95 -19.07 -6.46 11.77
CA HIS A 95 -18.08 -6.68 12.84
C HIS A 95 -16.96 -7.58 12.38
N GLY A 96 -15.78 -7.46 13.02
CA GLY A 96 -14.66 -8.35 12.79
C GLY A 96 -14.94 -9.77 13.30
N GLN A 97 -14.08 -10.71 12.90
CA GLN A 97 -14.06 -12.07 13.43
C GLN A 97 -12.65 -12.40 13.89
N THR A 98 -12.55 -12.93 15.09
CA THR A 98 -11.33 -13.58 15.58
C THR A 98 -11.66 -15.01 16.00
N PRO A 99 -10.66 -15.90 16.06
CA PRO A 99 -10.84 -17.24 16.62
C PRO A 99 -11.36 -17.23 18.06
N SER A 100 -11.16 -16.15 18.80
CA SER A 100 -11.58 -15.99 20.19
C SER A 100 -12.99 -15.43 20.38
N GLY A 101 -13.73 -15.11 19.31
CA GLY A 101 -15.11 -14.65 19.42
C GLY A 101 -15.43 -13.39 18.60
N ALA A 102 -16.61 -12.83 18.86
CA ALA A 102 -17.07 -11.64 18.15
C ALA A 102 -16.22 -10.42 18.52
N GLN A 103 -15.75 -9.72 17.51
CA GLN A 103 -15.10 -8.41 17.65
C GLN A 103 -16.14 -7.29 17.77
N PRO A 104 -15.76 -6.13 18.30
CA PRO A 104 -16.63 -4.97 18.30
C PRO A 104 -17.11 -4.63 16.88
N PRO A 105 -18.26 -3.93 16.77
CA PRO A 105 -18.76 -3.46 15.48
C PRO A 105 -17.75 -2.52 14.81
N ASN A 106 -17.86 -2.36 13.49
CA ASN A 106 -17.10 -1.32 12.78
C ASN A 106 -17.57 0.06 13.25
N LEU A 107 -16.76 1.11 13.01
CA LEU A 107 -17.04 2.46 13.50
C LEU A 107 -18.37 3.08 13.00
N LEU A 108 -18.92 2.54 11.92
CA LEU A 108 -20.20 3.01 11.37
C LEU A 108 -21.39 2.18 11.88
N GLU A 109 -21.14 1.09 12.60
CA GLU A 109 -22.14 0.14 13.12
C GLU A 109 -23.06 -0.44 12.03
N ILE A 110 -22.56 -0.59 10.81
CA ILE A 110 -23.33 -1.08 9.66
C ILE A 110 -22.81 -2.40 9.12
N ALA A 111 -23.73 -3.25 8.66
CA ALA A 111 -23.45 -4.41 7.83
C ALA A 111 -23.73 -4.07 6.36
N SER A 112 -22.71 -4.17 5.50
CA SER A 112 -22.84 -3.82 4.08
C SER A 112 -21.94 -4.70 3.21
N PRO A 113 -22.50 -5.70 2.51
CA PRO A 113 -21.77 -6.48 1.53
C PRO A 113 -21.14 -5.63 0.41
N LEU A 114 -21.80 -4.51 0.04
CA LEU A 114 -21.28 -3.60 -0.97
C LEU A 114 -19.97 -2.94 -0.51
N LEU A 115 -19.91 -2.44 0.72
CA LEU A 115 -18.66 -1.91 1.29
C LEU A 115 -17.60 -3.00 1.39
N GLY A 116 -17.99 -4.23 1.68
CA GLY A 116 -17.07 -5.37 1.67
C GLY A 116 -16.43 -5.61 0.30
N VAL A 117 -17.23 -5.58 -0.77
CA VAL A 117 -16.71 -5.70 -2.15
C VAL A 117 -15.79 -4.53 -2.51
N LEU A 118 -16.17 -3.30 -2.14
CA LEU A 118 -15.35 -2.11 -2.39
C LEU A 118 -14.02 -2.17 -1.64
N SER A 119 -14.02 -2.56 -0.38
CA SER A 119 -12.83 -2.71 0.46
C SER A 119 -11.87 -3.76 -0.11
N ALA A 120 -12.36 -4.96 -0.40
CA ALA A 120 -11.56 -6.02 -1.03
C ALA A 120 -11.02 -5.61 -2.41
N GLY A 121 -11.87 -4.97 -3.22
CA GLY A 121 -11.50 -4.43 -4.53
C GLY A 121 -10.42 -3.34 -4.46
N LEU A 122 -10.49 -2.48 -3.44
CA LEU A 122 -9.48 -1.45 -3.19
C LEU A 122 -8.10 -2.06 -2.92
N SER A 123 -8.01 -3.10 -2.09
CA SER A 123 -6.76 -3.80 -1.79
C SER A 123 -6.16 -4.48 -3.01
N ILE A 124 -7.00 -5.13 -3.83
CA ILE A 124 -6.57 -5.75 -5.09
C ILE A 124 -6.07 -4.67 -6.06
N THR A 125 -6.81 -3.58 -6.21
CA THR A 125 -6.44 -2.46 -7.09
C THR A 125 -5.12 -1.83 -6.64
N LEU A 126 -4.93 -1.62 -5.34
CA LEU A 126 -3.67 -1.11 -4.78
C LEU A 126 -2.49 -2.03 -5.09
N SER A 127 -2.66 -3.35 -4.98
CA SER A 127 -1.64 -4.34 -5.34
C SER A 127 -1.29 -4.27 -6.84
N LEU A 128 -2.28 -4.13 -7.71
CA LEU A 128 -2.05 -4.02 -9.17
C LEU A 128 -1.36 -2.70 -9.55
N ILE A 129 -1.74 -1.59 -8.94
CA ILE A 129 -1.11 -0.28 -9.19
C ILE A 129 0.34 -0.27 -8.70
N THR A 130 0.63 -0.85 -7.53
CA THR A 130 2.01 -0.93 -7.04
C THR A 130 2.87 -1.82 -7.94
N LEU A 131 2.34 -2.93 -8.45
CA LEU A 131 3.04 -3.78 -9.42
C LEU A 131 3.29 -3.03 -10.74
N ALA A 132 2.27 -2.35 -11.28
CA ALA A 132 2.41 -1.54 -12.49
C ALA A 132 3.43 -0.41 -12.31
N THR A 133 3.51 0.16 -11.10
CA THR A 133 4.51 1.17 -10.75
C THR A 133 5.93 0.59 -10.82
N ILE A 134 6.16 -0.61 -10.27
CA ILE A 134 7.46 -1.30 -10.36
C ILE A 134 7.87 -1.49 -11.82
N VAL A 135 6.97 -2.02 -12.65
CA VAL A 135 7.24 -2.24 -14.08
C VAL A 135 7.60 -0.93 -14.78
N SER A 136 6.88 0.17 -14.49
CA SER A 136 7.17 1.49 -15.06
C SER A 136 8.53 2.02 -14.61
N LEU A 137 8.85 1.92 -13.32
CA LEU A 137 10.14 2.34 -12.77
C LEU A 137 11.31 1.54 -13.32
N VAL A 138 11.17 0.22 -13.50
CA VAL A 138 12.19 -0.63 -14.13
C VAL A 138 12.46 -0.17 -15.56
N ARG A 139 11.42 0.12 -16.33
CA ARG A 139 11.57 0.65 -17.70
C ARG A 139 12.31 2.00 -17.72
N ASP A 140 11.97 2.90 -16.79
CA ASP A 140 12.63 4.20 -16.67
C ASP A 140 14.11 4.04 -16.27
N ALA A 141 14.41 3.15 -15.31
CA ALA A 141 15.78 2.87 -14.85
C ALA A 141 16.64 2.27 -15.97
N SER A 142 16.10 1.30 -16.71
CA SER A 142 16.80 0.67 -17.84
C SER A 142 17.11 1.70 -18.94
N ARG A 143 16.18 2.57 -19.31
CA ARG A 143 16.44 3.63 -20.30
C ARG A 143 17.53 4.58 -19.84
N ALA A 144 17.54 5.00 -18.58
CA ALA A 144 18.56 5.87 -18.04
C ALA A 144 19.98 5.25 -18.10
N SER A 145 20.09 3.93 -17.91
CA SER A 145 21.36 3.20 -17.99
C SER A 145 21.92 3.15 -19.42
N TRP A 146 21.05 3.10 -20.42
CA TRP A 146 21.49 3.08 -21.84
C TRP A 146 21.92 4.44 -22.36
N THR A 147 21.45 5.53 -21.79
CA THR A 147 21.78 6.91 -22.23
C THR A 147 22.97 7.50 -21.50
N ALA A 148 23.52 6.81 -20.50
CA ALA A 148 24.73 7.26 -19.82
C ALA A 148 25.93 7.19 -20.77
N PRO A 149 26.67 8.31 -21.02
CA PRO A 149 27.85 8.29 -21.87
C PRO A 149 28.89 7.32 -21.30
N THR A 150 29.40 6.40 -22.16
CA THR A 150 30.53 5.57 -21.78
C THR A 150 31.70 6.51 -21.48
N ARG A 151 32.12 6.56 -20.20
CA ARG A 151 33.36 7.26 -19.85
C ARG A 151 34.48 6.64 -20.66
N SER A 152 35.00 7.37 -21.65
CA SER A 152 36.23 6.99 -22.32
C SER A 152 37.32 6.84 -21.23
N PRO A 153 38.03 5.70 -21.17
CA PRO A 153 39.17 5.60 -20.28
C PRO A 153 40.16 6.71 -20.69
N ALA A 154 40.47 7.59 -19.74
CA ALA A 154 41.52 8.59 -19.93
C ALA A 154 42.83 7.84 -20.20
N ALA A 155 43.39 8.10 -21.40
CA ALA A 155 44.69 7.61 -21.79
C ALA A 155 45.82 8.30 -21.02
#